data_33195425129e7bac778187814b0f0b16
#
_entry.id   33195425129e7bac778187814b0f0b16
#
_cell.length_a   1.000
_cell.length_b   1.000
_cell.length_c   1.000
_cell.angle_alpha   90.00
_cell.angle_beta   90.00
_cell.angle_gamma   90.00
#
_symmetry.space_group_name_H-M   'P 1'
#
loop_
_entity.id
_entity.type
_entity.pdbx_description
1 polymer ?
#
loop_
_entity_poly.entity_id
_entity_poly.type
_entity_poly.pdbx_seq_one_letter_code
_entity_poly.pdbx_strand_id
1 'polypeptide(L)'
;KGVGPQDVALAIIGEVFDKGYVKNKVMEFVGPGVSSLSADFRIGVDVMTTETTCLSSIWRTDEQIKEFYEIHGRVDEYKELNPGQVAYYDGMVYVDLSKIKPMIAMPFHPSNTYTIDEVNANLEDILRDVEKKALVSLDGQVDFKLTDKIRDGKLYVDQGIIAGCAGGGFENICAAAD
;
A
#
# COMPACT_ATOMS: atom_id res chain seq x y z
N LYS A 1 -10.39 -5.95 -10.50
CA LYS A 1 -11.39 -4.90 -10.22
C LYS A 1 -11.51 -4.76 -8.71
N GLY A 2 -11.57 -3.53 -8.20
CA GLY A 2 -11.62 -3.24 -6.75
C GLY A 2 -10.25 -3.27 -6.05
N VAL A 3 -9.14 -3.26 -6.80
CA VAL A 3 -7.79 -3.15 -6.28
C VAL A 3 -7.22 -1.79 -6.64
N GLY A 4 -6.71 -1.08 -5.67
CA GLY A 4 -6.08 0.22 -5.80
C GLY A 4 -4.59 0.21 -5.40
N PRO A 5 -3.93 1.36 -5.45
CA PRO A 5 -2.52 1.46 -5.10
C PRO A 5 -2.22 1.05 -3.66
N GLN A 6 -3.13 1.32 -2.71
CA GLN A 6 -2.96 0.91 -1.32
C GLN A 6 -2.91 -0.60 -1.14
N ASP A 7 -3.68 -1.37 -1.92
CA ASP A 7 -3.65 -2.83 -1.83
C ASP A 7 -2.27 -3.38 -2.20
N VAL A 8 -1.67 -2.84 -3.26
CA VAL A 8 -0.30 -3.19 -3.68
C VAL A 8 0.71 -2.80 -2.62
N ALA A 9 0.59 -1.57 -2.09
CA ALA A 9 1.47 -1.09 -1.03
C ALA A 9 1.38 -1.94 0.23
N LEU A 10 0.17 -2.27 0.70
CA LEU A 10 -0.04 -3.12 1.87
C LEU A 10 0.52 -4.53 1.67
N ALA A 11 0.37 -5.12 0.48
CA ALA A 11 0.96 -6.41 0.15
C ALA A 11 2.50 -6.37 0.26
N ILE A 12 3.14 -5.30 -0.21
CA ILE A 12 4.58 -5.10 -0.09
C ILE A 12 4.98 -4.92 1.38
N ILE A 13 4.31 -4.01 2.10
CA ILE A 13 4.61 -3.70 3.50
C ILE A 13 4.51 -4.96 4.37
N GLY A 14 3.43 -5.73 4.22
CA GLY A 14 3.23 -6.97 4.96
C GLY A 14 4.33 -8.02 4.73
N GLU A 15 4.89 -8.08 3.53
CA GLU A 15 5.96 -9.05 3.20
C GLU A 15 7.33 -8.61 3.74
N VAL A 16 7.64 -7.30 3.71
CA VAL A 16 9.02 -6.83 3.91
C VAL A 16 9.31 -6.23 5.29
N PHE A 17 8.26 -5.73 5.99
CA PHE A 17 8.46 -4.91 7.18
C PHE A 17 9.02 -5.71 8.36
N ASP A 18 8.37 -6.79 8.78
CA ASP A 18 8.75 -7.55 9.98
C ASP A 18 10.16 -8.14 9.89
N LYS A 19 10.59 -8.48 8.67
CA LYS A 19 11.94 -9.01 8.40
C LYS A 19 12.98 -7.89 8.26
N GLY A 20 12.55 -6.62 8.20
CA GLY A 20 13.41 -5.48 7.90
C GLY A 20 14.12 -5.59 6.55
N TYR A 21 13.51 -6.30 5.58
CA TYR A 21 14.17 -6.72 4.34
C TYR A 21 14.66 -5.53 3.50
N VAL A 22 13.88 -4.46 3.47
CA VAL A 22 14.19 -3.23 2.72
C VAL A 22 14.68 -2.09 3.61
N LYS A 23 14.86 -2.34 4.91
CA LYS A 23 15.32 -1.32 5.84
C LYS A 23 16.64 -0.72 5.40
N ASN A 24 16.69 0.62 5.33
CA ASN A 24 17.87 1.38 4.88
C ASN A 24 18.33 1.02 3.45
N LYS A 25 17.44 0.54 2.59
CA LYS A 25 17.70 0.28 1.17
C LYS A 25 16.84 1.17 0.29
N VAL A 26 17.23 1.33 -0.96
CA VAL A 26 16.40 1.96 -1.99
C VAL A 26 15.64 0.86 -2.72
N MET A 27 14.32 1.01 -2.84
CA MET A 27 13.50 0.13 -3.64
C MET A 27 13.41 0.67 -5.06
N GLU A 28 13.73 -0.13 -6.06
CA GLU A 28 13.57 0.20 -7.46
C GLU A 28 12.44 -0.65 -8.07
N PHE A 29 11.40 0.01 -8.54
CA PHE A 29 10.24 -0.63 -9.15
C PHE A 29 10.44 -0.81 -10.64
N VAL A 30 10.61 -2.05 -11.05
CA VAL A 30 10.91 -2.46 -12.43
C VAL A 30 10.03 -3.63 -12.86
N GLY A 31 10.15 -4.04 -14.08
CA GLY A 31 9.44 -5.18 -14.64
C GLY A 31 8.24 -4.79 -15.51
N PRO A 32 7.65 -5.78 -16.20
CA PRO A 32 6.63 -5.50 -17.23
C PRO A 32 5.32 -4.98 -16.65
N GLY A 33 4.98 -5.36 -15.40
CA GLY A 33 3.76 -4.91 -14.75
C GLY A 33 3.72 -3.40 -14.49
N VAL A 34 4.88 -2.75 -14.32
CA VAL A 34 4.96 -1.30 -14.07
C VAL A 34 4.31 -0.51 -15.21
N SER A 35 4.49 -0.91 -16.47
CA SER A 35 3.94 -0.20 -17.62
C SER A 35 2.41 -0.23 -17.70
N SER A 36 1.73 -1.08 -16.93
CA SER A 36 0.27 -1.12 -16.84
C SER A 36 -0.30 -0.19 -15.78
N LEU A 37 0.56 0.47 -14.98
CA LEU A 37 0.16 1.35 -13.89
C LEU A 37 0.27 2.81 -14.31
N SER A 38 -0.80 3.58 -14.11
CA SER A 38 -0.76 5.03 -14.30
C SER A 38 0.25 5.71 -13.37
N ALA A 39 0.61 6.95 -13.66
CA ALA A 39 1.46 7.75 -12.77
C ALA A 39 0.80 7.91 -11.39
N ASP A 40 -0.50 8.17 -11.35
CA ASP A 40 -1.28 8.34 -10.11
C ASP A 40 -1.26 7.06 -9.26
N PHE A 41 -1.41 5.90 -9.88
CA PHE A 41 -1.32 4.62 -9.20
C PHE A 41 0.09 4.40 -8.60
N ARG A 42 1.15 4.69 -9.37
CA ARG A 42 2.54 4.57 -8.88
C ARG A 42 2.81 5.50 -7.70
N ILE A 43 2.33 6.76 -7.77
CA ILE A 43 2.42 7.72 -6.66
C ILE A 43 1.73 7.16 -5.42
N GLY A 44 0.53 6.59 -5.57
CA GLY A 44 -0.21 6.01 -4.45
C GLY A 44 0.50 4.82 -3.77
N VAL A 45 1.24 4.00 -4.54
CA VAL A 45 2.12 2.95 -3.96
C VAL A 45 3.35 3.58 -3.33
N ASP A 46 4.00 4.51 -4.03
CA ASP A 46 5.28 5.11 -3.67
C ASP A 46 5.25 5.79 -2.30
N VAL A 47 4.22 6.60 -2.06
CA VAL A 47 4.09 7.34 -0.79
C VAL A 47 3.95 6.44 0.43
N MET A 48 3.52 5.20 0.26
CA MET A 48 3.41 4.23 1.34
C MET A 48 4.70 3.42 1.55
N THR A 49 5.70 3.55 0.70
CA THR A 49 6.97 2.84 0.88
C THR A 49 7.72 3.27 2.14
N THR A 50 7.48 4.49 2.63
CA THR A 50 8.03 5.00 3.90
C THR A 50 7.69 4.10 5.08
N GLU A 51 6.53 3.46 5.06
CA GLU A 51 6.09 2.51 6.12
C GLU A 51 6.96 1.24 6.17
N THR A 52 7.78 0.99 5.17
CA THR A 52 8.72 -0.15 5.14
C THR A 52 10.07 0.17 5.79
N THR A 53 10.30 1.43 6.21
CA THR A 53 11.59 1.94 6.68
C THR A 53 12.71 1.91 5.61
N CYS A 54 12.36 1.87 4.33
CA CYS A 54 13.31 2.04 3.24
C CYS A 54 13.89 3.47 3.22
N LEU A 55 15.03 3.66 2.58
CA LEU A 55 15.63 5.00 2.40
C LEU A 55 14.89 5.82 1.36
N SER A 56 14.46 5.18 0.29
CA SER A 56 13.80 5.81 -0.84
C SER A 56 13.17 4.75 -1.73
N SER A 57 12.37 5.22 -2.66
CA SER A 57 11.83 4.42 -3.75
C SER A 57 12.00 5.14 -5.07
N ILE A 58 12.16 4.39 -6.14
CA ILE A 58 12.36 4.92 -7.48
C ILE A 58 11.63 4.04 -8.49
N TRP A 59 11.01 4.67 -9.47
CA TRP A 59 10.24 4.00 -10.51
C TRP A 59 10.88 4.22 -11.86
N ARG A 60 10.91 3.17 -12.68
CA ARG A 60 11.22 3.36 -14.08
C ARG A 60 10.22 4.31 -14.73
N THR A 61 10.69 5.11 -15.69
CA THR A 61 9.82 5.96 -16.51
C THR A 61 9.41 5.24 -17.80
N ASP A 62 8.26 5.62 -18.34
CA ASP A 62 7.69 5.12 -19.59
C ASP A 62 6.64 6.12 -20.12
N GLU A 63 5.86 5.73 -21.12
CA GLU A 63 4.84 6.59 -21.74
C GLU A 63 3.78 7.05 -20.74
N GLN A 64 3.44 6.26 -19.70
CA GLN A 64 2.49 6.69 -18.65
C GLN A 64 3.00 7.89 -17.86
N ILE A 65 4.30 7.91 -17.57
CA ILE A 65 4.93 9.05 -16.89
C ILE A 65 5.05 10.25 -17.82
N LYS A 66 5.36 10.02 -19.10
CA LYS A 66 5.42 11.09 -20.11
C LYS A 66 4.06 11.75 -20.29
N GLU A 67 2.98 10.98 -20.43
CA GLU A 67 1.61 11.47 -20.51
C GLU A 67 1.23 12.31 -19.28
N PHE A 68 1.63 11.86 -18.08
CA PHE A 68 1.44 12.65 -16.85
C PHE A 68 2.11 14.02 -16.92
N TYR A 69 3.35 14.10 -17.43
CA TYR A 69 4.03 15.38 -17.65
C TYR A 69 3.33 16.23 -18.71
N GLU A 70 2.83 15.63 -19.78
CA GLU A 70 2.10 16.33 -20.85
C GLU A 70 0.79 16.96 -20.32
N ILE A 71 -0.01 16.21 -19.56
CA ILE A 71 -1.26 16.69 -18.93
C ILE A 71 -0.98 17.89 -18.02
N HIS A 72 0.18 17.92 -17.37
CA HIS A 72 0.58 19.02 -16.49
C HIS A 72 1.34 20.16 -17.20
N GLY A 73 1.43 20.12 -18.53
CA GLY A 73 2.14 21.15 -19.31
C GLY A 73 3.65 21.17 -19.11
N ARG A 74 4.25 20.04 -18.71
CA ARG A 74 5.66 19.91 -18.34
C ARG A 74 6.41 18.85 -19.16
N VAL A 75 5.97 18.58 -20.37
CA VAL A 75 6.57 17.51 -21.21
C VAL A 75 8.06 17.70 -21.44
N ASP A 76 8.54 18.96 -21.55
CA ASP A 76 9.96 19.28 -21.76
C ASP A 76 10.84 18.91 -20.55
N GLU A 77 10.23 18.68 -19.38
CA GLU A 77 10.92 18.24 -18.17
C GLU A 77 11.04 16.73 -18.05
N TYR A 78 10.31 15.99 -18.89
CA TYR A 78 10.37 14.53 -18.88
C TYR A 78 11.77 14.05 -19.24
N LYS A 79 12.29 13.13 -18.44
CA LYS A 79 13.55 12.43 -18.70
C LYS A 79 13.36 10.95 -18.49
N GLU A 80 13.89 10.17 -19.40
CA GLU A 80 13.91 8.73 -19.25
C GLU A 80 14.81 8.32 -18.09
N LEU A 81 14.27 7.48 -17.21
CA LEU A 81 14.96 6.88 -16.08
C LEU A 81 14.68 5.39 -16.09
N ASN A 82 15.66 4.60 -16.47
CA ASN A 82 15.57 3.15 -16.53
C ASN A 82 16.90 2.54 -16.04
N PRO A 83 16.88 1.34 -15.44
CA PRO A 83 18.13 0.63 -15.18
C PRO A 83 18.88 0.36 -16.49
N GLY A 84 20.19 0.28 -16.40
CA GLY A 84 21.03 -0.12 -17.54
C GLY A 84 20.75 -1.57 -17.97
N GLN A 85 21.39 -2.00 -19.07
CA GLN A 85 21.25 -3.37 -19.58
C GLN A 85 21.64 -4.44 -18.54
N VAL A 86 22.53 -4.10 -17.64
CA VAL A 86 22.93 -4.92 -16.49
C VAL A 86 22.82 -4.05 -15.25
N ALA A 87 22.04 -4.49 -14.28
CA ALA A 87 21.90 -3.86 -12.99
C ALA A 87 22.10 -4.91 -11.89
N TYR A 88 22.76 -4.52 -10.79
CA TYR A 88 23.01 -5.38 -9.64
C TYR A 88 22.19 -4.87 -8.46
N TYR A 89 21.51 -5.79 -7.80
CA TYR A 89 20.68 -5.50 -6.65
C TYR A 89 21.06 -6.38 -5.46
N ASP A 90 20.90 -5.88 -4.24
CA ASP A 90 21.13 -6.64 -3.01
C ASP A 90 20.06 -7.72 -2.78
N GLY A 91 18.92 -7.58 -3.41
CA GLY A 91 17.82 -8.53 -3.30
C GLY A 91 16.64 -8.16 -4.19
N MET A 92 15.59 -8.96 -4.13
CA MET A 92 14.40 -8.79 -4.96
C MET A 92 13.14 -9.10 -4.17
N VAL A 93 12.12 -8.27 -4.37
CA VAL A 93 10.73 -8.55 -3.96
C VAL A 93 9.93 -8.73 -5.25
N TYR A 94 9.31 -9.90 -5.41
CA TYR A 94 8.47 -10.19 -6.57
C TYR A 94 7.00 -9.97 -6.22
N VAL A 95 6.35 -9.11 -6.98
CA VAL A 95 4.91 -8.80 -6.83
C VAL A 95 4.18 -9.19 -8.10
N ASP A 96 3.30 -10.17 -8.01
CA ASP A 96 2.38 -10.54 -9.09
C ASP A 96 1.11 -9.69 -8.95
N LEU A 97 1.01 -8.62 -9.74
CA LEU A 97 -0.12 -7.69 -9.71
C LEU A 97 -1.46 -8.37 -9.99
N SER A 98 -1.47 -9.50 -10.71
CA SER A 98 -2.70 -10.24 -11.01
C SER A 98 -3.28 -10.98 -9.80
N LYS A 99 -2.49 -11.16 -8.75
CA LYS A 99 -2.87 -11.87 -7.52
C LYS A 99 -3.20 -10.95 -6.35
N ILE A 100 -2.97 -9.66 -6.48
CA ILE A 100 -3.33 -8.71 -5.45
C ILE A 100 -4.85 -8.68 -5.28
N LYS A 101 -5.27 -8.77 -4.03
CA LYS A 101 -6.67 -8.68 -3.61
C LYS A 101 -6.91 -7.38 -2.86
N PRO A 102 -8.18 -6.95 -2.68
CA PRO A 102 -8.50 -5.86 -1.77
C PRO A 102 -7.99 -6.16 -0.35
N MET A 103 -7.25 -5.22 0.21
CA MET A 103 -6.54 -5.39 1.48
C MET A 103 -6.97 -4.35 2.50
N ILE A 104 -6.70 -4.64 3.76
CA ILE A 104 -6.92 -3.74 4.88
C ILE A 104 -5.76 -3.88 5.88
N ALA A 105 -5.32 -2.76 6.42
CA ALA A 105 -4.40 -2.75 7.55
C ALA A 105 -5.16 -2.57 8.85
N MET A 106 -4.83 -3.39 9.83
CA MET A 106 -5.33 -3.26 11.20
C MET A 106 -4.39 -2.37 12.03
N PRO A 107 -4.90 -1.72 13.09
CA PRO A 107 -4.02 -0.98 13.99
C PRO A 107 -2.88 -1.88 14.53
N PHE A 108 -1.70 -1.36 14.78
CA PHE A 108 -1.31 0.09 14.77
C PHE A 108 -0.35 0.44 13.64
N HIS A 109 0.17 -0.52 12.92
CA HIS A 109 1.11 -0.33 11.83
C HIS A 109 0.59 -0.99 10.54
N PRO A 110 0.80 -0.40 9.35
CA PRO A 110 0.34 -0.97 8.07
C PRO A 110 0.86 -2.37 7.73
N SER A 111 1.90 -2.87 8.42
CA SER A 111 2.34 -4.27 8.28
C SER A 111 1.36 -5.28 8.90
N ASN A 112 0.48 -4.83 9.78
CA ASN A 112 -0.60 -5.66 10.31
C ASN A 112 -1.75 -5.76 9.28
N THR A 113 -1.44 -6.32 8.14
CA THR A 113 -2.30 -6.30 6.94
C THR A 113 -2.85 -7.67 6.60
N TYR A 114 -4.05 -7.67 6.06
CA TYR A 114 -4.82 -8.84 5.64
C TYR A 114 -5.56 -8.53 4.34
N THR A 115 -5.92 -9.55 3.60
CA THR A 115 -6.99 -9.38 2.60
C THR A 115 -8.34 -9.20 3.31
N ILE A 116 -9.26 -8.48 2.68
CA ILE A 116 -10.63 -8.33 3.23
C ILE A 116 -11.32 -9.70 3.39
N ASP A 117 -11.02 -10.65 2.51
CA ASP A 117 -11.53 -12.03 2.61
C ASP A 117 -11.04 -12.73 3.89
N GLU A 118 -9.75 -12.58 4.22
CA GLU A 118 -9.16 -13.15 5.45
C GLU A 118 -9.79 -12.55 6.71
N VAL A 119 -9.99 -11.23 6.73
CA VAL A 119 -10.68 -10.56 7.85
C VAL A 119 -12.09 -11.08 8.00
N ASN A 120 -12.85 -11.19 6.92
CA ASN A 120 -14.23 -11.69 6.97
C ASN A 120 -14.30 -13.16 7.40
N ALA A 121 -13.31 -13.98 7.05
CA ALA A 121 -13.27 -15.39 7.42
C ALA A 121 -12.87 -15.63 8.88
N ASN A 122 -12.06 -14.72 9.47
CA ASN A 122 -11.45 -14.89 10.80
C ASN A 122 -11.63 -13.63 11.68
N LEU A 123 -12.76 -12.96 11.54
CA LEU A 123 -12.98 -11.61 12.07
C LEU A 123 -12.69 -11.51 13.57
N GLU A 124 -13.29 -12.36 14.38
CA GLU A 124 -13.16 -12.27 15.83
C GLU A 124 -11.74 -12.52 16.31
N ASP A 125 -11.05 -13.50 15.74
CA ASP A 125 -9.67 -13.85 16.12
C ASP A 125 -8.71 -12.74 15.76
N ILE A 126 -8.85 -12.14 14.57
CA ILE A 126 -8.01 -11.01 14.12
C ILE A 126 -8.25 -9.80 15.04
N LEU A 127 -9.50 -9.45 15.34
CA LEU A 127 -9.78 -8.31 16.21
C LEU A 127 -9.27 -8.52 17.64
N ARG A 128 -9.39 -9.74 18.19
CA ARG A 128 -8.80 -10.07 19.50
C ARG A 128 -7.28 -9.98 19.53
N ASP A 129 -6.60 -10.33 18.43
CA ASP A 129 -5.15 -10.16 18.32
C ASP A 129 -4.78 -8.67 18.30
N VAL A 130 -5.53 -7.85 17.58
CA VAL A 130 -5.34 -6.38 17.59
C VAL A 130 -5.56 -5.80 18.99
N GLU A 131 -6.59 -6.23 19.70
CA GLU A 131 -6.87 -5.81 21.09
C GLU A 131 -5.71 -6.16 22.04
N LYS A 132 -5.12 -7.36 21.90
CA LYS A 132 -3.93 -7.74 22.68
C LYS A 132 -2.73 -6.85 22.36
N LYS A 133 -2.49 -6.55 21.08
CA LYS A 133 -1.44 -5.62 20.65
C LYS A 133 -1.68 -4.21 21.20
N ALA A 134 -2.95 -3.78 21.25
CA ALA A 134 -3.35 -2.49 21.82
C ALA A 134 -2.99 -2.37 23.30
N LEU A 135 -3.24 -3.40 24.09
CA LEU A 135 -2.89 -3.39 25.53
C LEU A 135 -1.39 -3.10 25.76
N VAL A 136 -0.53 -3.66 24.89
CA VAL A 136 0.91 -3.43 24.96
C VAL A 136 1.26 -2.02 24.45
N SER A 137 0.77 -1.63 23.29
CA SER A 137 1.12 -0.37 22.63
C SER A 137 0.59 0.85 23.36
N LEU A 138 -0.51 0.72 24.11
CA LEU A 138 -1.14 1.79 24.88
C LEU A 138 -0.93 1.68 26.38
N ASP A 139 0.03 0.85 26.82
CA ASP A 139 0.37 0.63 28.24
C ASP A 139 -0.85 0.35 29.14
N GLY A 140 -1.87 -0.29 28.59
CA GLY A 140 -3.13 -0.58 29.30
C GLY A 140 -3.98 0.65 29.65
N GLN A 141 -3.65 1.84 29.14
CA GLN A 141 -4.35 3.09 29.46
C GLN A 141 -5.70 3.24 28.79
N VAL A 142 -5.97 2.47 27.76
CA VAL A 142 -7.21 2.55 26.96
C VAL A 142 -7.84 1.16 26.88
N ASP A 143 -9.13 1.09 27.18
CA ASP A 143 -9.94 -0.10 26.93
C ASP A 143 -10.32 -0.14 25.44
N PHE A 144 -9.40 -0.69 24.63
CA PHE A 144 -9.54 -0.75 23.19
C PHE A 144 -10.23 -2.07 22.80
N LYS A 145 -11.52 -1.96 22.42
CA LYS A 145 -12.37 -3.12 22.09
C LYS A 145 -12.95 -3.02 20.70
N LEU A 146 -12.29 -3.68 19.76
CA LEU A 146 -12.77 -3.80 18.38
C LEU A 146 -13.84 -4.89 18.22
N THR A 147 -13.80 -5.94 19.06
CA THR A 147 -14.79 -7.00 19.03
C THR A 147 -16.21 -6.50 19.33
N ASP A 148 -16.37 -5.40 20.06
CA ASP A 148 -17.66 -4.74 20.30
C ASP A 148 -18.26 -4.12 19.02
N LYS A 149 -17.46 -3.99 17.95
CA LYS A 149 -17.89 -3.51 16.63
C LYS A 149 -18.42 -4.62 15.72
N ILE A 150 -18.43 -5.86 16.18
CA ILE A 150 -19.00 -6.96 15.40
C ILE A 150 -20.54 -6.89 15.49
N ARG A 151 -21.19 -6.79 14.34
CA ARG A 151 -22.66 -6.80 14.19
C ARG A 151 -23.01 -7.76 13.07
N ASP A 152 -23.88 -8.73 13.36
CA ASP A 152 -24.34 -9.75 12.40
C ASP A 152 -23.16 -10.45 11.68
N GLY A 153 -22.09 -10.75 12.43
CA GLY A 153 -20.88 -11.41 11.91
C GLY A 153 -20.01 -10.53 10.99
N LYS A 154 -20.22 -9.23 10.98
CA LYS A 154 -19.44 -8.26 10.19
C LYS A 154 -18.84 -7.17 11.08
N LEU A 155 -17.70 -6.65 10.68
CA LEU A 155 -17.10 -5.46 11.30
C LEU A 155 -17.89 -4.22 10.90
N TYR A 156 -18.46 -3.54 11.89
CA TYR A 156 -19.11 -2.25 11.68
C TYR A 156 -18.09 -1.12 11.74
N VAL A 157 -18.13 -0.23 10.76
CA VAL A 157 -17.28 0.96 10.66
C VAL A 157 -18.17 2.18 10.83
N ASP A 158 -17.85 3.03 11.80
CA ASP A 158 -18.65 4.24 12.09
C ASP A 158 -18.43 5.34 11.06
N GLN A 159 -17.20 5.45 10.52
CA GLN A 159 -16.81 6.49 9.58
C GLN A 159 -15.74 5.99 8.61
N GLY A 160 -15.90 6.32 7.32
CA GLY A 160 -14.88 6.12 6.27
C GLY A 160 -14.36 7.48 5.78
N ILE A 161 -13.06 7.58 5.54
CA ILE A 161 -12.41 8.77 5.02
C ILE A 161 -11.53 8.39 3.85
N ILE A 162 -11.67 9.12 2.73
CA ILE A 162 -10.78 9.03 1.57
C ILE A 162 -9.99 10.32 1.52
N ALA A 163 -8.70 10.26 1.86
CA ALA A 163 -7.88 11.46 2.03
C ALA A 163 -6.39 11.14 1.97
N GLY A 164 -5.58 12.18 2.05
CA GLY A 164 -4.13 12.10 2.18
C GLY A 164 -3.40 11.80 0.88
N CYS A 165 -2.09 11.55 1.01
CA CYS A 165 -1.20 11.35 -0.12
C CYS A 165 -1.45 10.01 -0.86
N ALA A 166 -1.75 8.94 -0.12
CA ALA A 166 -2.01 7.63 -0.72
C ALA A 166 -3.46 7.45 -1.17
N GLY A 167 -4.45 7.93 -0.38
CA GLY A 167 -5.88 7.76 -0.66
C GLY A 167 -6.50 8.87 -1.48
N GLY A 168 -5.96 10.10 -1.41
CA GLY A 168 -6.52 11.30 -2.04
C GLY A 168 -5.99 11.59 -3.45
N GLY A 169 -5.36 10.63 -4.13
CA GLY A 169 -5.01 10.75 -5.54
C GLY A 169 -6.25 10.92 -6.42
N PHE A 170 -6.10 11.61 -7.55
CA PHE A 170 -7.22 11.96 -8.41
C PHE A 170 -8.02 10.73 -8.88
N GLU A 171 -7.33 9.69 -9.35
CA GLU A 171 -7.97 8.45 -9.79
C GLU A 171 -8.74 7.75 -8.65
N ASN A 172 -8.20 7.77 -7.43
CA ASN A 172 -8.87 7.18 -6.25
C ASN A 172 -10.16 7.94 -5.89
N ILE A 173 -10.13 9.27 -5.94
CA ILE A 173 -11.31 10.10 -5.67
C ILE A 173 -12.37 9.88 -6.73
N CYS A 174 -11.99 9.81 -8.01
CA CYS A 174 -12.91 9.48 -9.09
C CYS A 174 -13.54 8.10 -8.92
N ALA A 175 -12.72 7.08 -8.61
CA ALA A 175 -13.22 5.72 -8.38
C ALA A 175 -14.13 5.59 -7.16
N ALA A 176 -13.99 6.49 -6.19
CA ALA A 176 -14.86 6.52 -5.01
C ALA A 176 -16.18 7.28 -5.27
N ALA A 177 -16.20 8.15 -6.28
CA ALA A 177 -17.41 8.90 -6.66
C ALA A 177 -18.36 8.08 -7.54
N ASP A 178 -17.86 7.07 -8.28
CA ASP A 178 -18.61 6.13 -9.12
C ASP A 178 -19.30 5.04 -8.28
#